data_f5b314f8a48c5db56985c6d1672256ce
#
_entry.id   f5b314f8a48c5db56985c6d1672256ce
#
_cell.length_a   1.000
_cell.length_b   1.000
_cell.length_c   1.000
_cell.angle_alpha   90.00
_cell.angle_beta   90.00
_cell.angle_gamma   90.00
#
_symmetry.space_group_name_H-M   'P 1'
#
loop_
_entity.id
_entity.type
_entity.pdbx_description
1 polymer ?
#
loop_
_entity_poly.entity_id
_entity_poly.type
_entity_poly.pdbx_seq_one_letter_code
_entity_poly.pdbx_strand_id
1 'polypeptide(L)'
;HPNIQIVLHQGDYTSIPEWVRTGAVHFGFASPHAVMGMETTVVKSGEFRAVLPKDHPLAGRGSLTLGELAEEPLLLLEEGMYSEPMEAFHAAGITPNVRLRVHDDYSILSMVEQGLGVSILTELVLHKTSYEVTALPIEPAIIRTMGIITKNKHTLPLASREFIRYLMEQRERLL
;
A
#
# COMPACT_ATOMS: atom_id res chain seq x y z
N HIS A 1 6.54 -13.98 23.50
CA HIS A 1 5.31 -14.73 23.88
C HIS A 1 5.19 -16.03 23.06
N PRO A 2 5.96 -17.10 23.40
CA PRO A 2 6.05 -18.31 22.57
C PRO A 2 4.73 -19.10 22.46
N ASN A 3 3.78 -18.83 23.33
CA ASN A 3 2.49 -19.54 23.38
C ASN A 3 1.37 -18.81 22.61
N ILE A 4 1.69 -17.70 21.92
CA ILE A 4 0.72 -16.97 21.10
C ILE A 4 0.82 -17.48 19.66
N GLN A 5 -0.27 -18.02 19.14
CA GLN A 5 -0.42 -18.34 17.73
C GLN A 5 -0.98 -17.12 16.99
N ILE A 6 -0.30 -16.73 15.92
CA ILE A 6 -0.75 -15.64 15.04
C ILE A 6 -1.25 -16.27 13.74
N VAL A 7 -2.45 -15.87 13.32
CA VAL A 7 -3.00 -16.20 12.00
C VAL A 7 -3.07 -14.89 11.21
N LEU A 8 -2.39 -14.87 10.07
CA LEU A 8 -2.34 -13.71 9.18
C LEU A 8 -3.24 -13.96 7.98
N HIS A 9 -4.13 -13.00 7.72
CA HIS A 9 -4.98 -12.96 6.53
C HIS A 9 -4.54 -11.79 5.66
N GLN A 10 -4.39 -12.03 4.36
CA GLN A 10 -4.16 -10.99 3.36
C GLN A 10 -5.50 -10.60 2.72
N GLY A 11 -5.71 -9.31 2.55
CA GLY A 11 -6.92 -8.76 1.94
C GLY A 11 -6.68 -7.33 1.45
N ASP A 12 -7.75 -6.68 1.06
CA ASP A 12 -7.80 -5.33 0.52
C ASP A 12 -8.62 -4.37 1.40
N TYR A 13 -8.78 -3.13 0.95
CA TYR A 13 -9.57 -2.11 1.67
C TYR A 13 -11.09 -2.35 1.65
N THR A 14 -11.57 -3.42 1.02
CA THR A 14 -12.94 -3.90 1.11
C THR A 14 -13.07 -5.02 2.14
N SER A 15 -12.21 -6.02 2.03
CA SER A 15 -12.28 -7.26 2.83
C SER A 15 -11.78 -7.07 4.27
N ILE A 16 -10.66 -6.37 4.47
CA ILE A 16 -10.06 -6.19 5.80
C ILE A 16 -11.01 -5.48 6.76
N PRO A 17 -11.66 -4.33 6.42
CA PRO A 17 -12.62 -3.69 7.30
C PRO A 17 -13.82 -4.58 7.62
N GLU A 18 -14.28 -5.38 6.66
CA GLU A 18 -15.38 -6.33 6.88
C GLU A 18 -15.00 -7.40 7.88
N TRP A 19 -13.81 -7.99 7.78
CA TRP A 19 -13.33 -8.99 8.73
C TRP A 19 -13.20 -8.43 10.16
N VAL A 20 -12.73 -7.20 10.29
CA VAL A 20 -12.66 -6.52 11.59
C VAL A 20 -14.05 -6.24 12.13
N ARG A 21 -14.99 -5.77 11.30
CA ARG A 21 -16.38 -5.46 11.71
C ARG A 21 -17.12 -6.69 12.16
N THR A 22 -16.98 -7.80 11.46
CA THR A 22 -17.61 -9.09 11.80
C THR A 22 -16.91 -9.84 12.93
N GLY A 23 -15.67 -9.46 13.26
CA GLY A 23 -14.85 -10.15 14.26
C GLY A 23 -14.17 -11.42 13.74
N ALA A 24 -14.11 -11.59 12.40
CA ALA A 24 -13.34 -12.66 11.78
C ALA A 24 -11.84 -12.52 12.06
N VAL A 25 -11.38 -11.27 12.22
CA VAL A 25 -10.05 -10.93 12.73
C VAL A 25 -10.17 -9.95 13.91
N HIS A 26 -9.18 -9.94 14.79
CA HIS A 26 -9.18 -9.06 15.96
C HIS A 26 -8.89 -7.59 15.59
N PHE A 27 -8.00 -7.38 14.64
CA PHE A 27 -7.62 -6.08 14.09
C PHE A 27 -7.06 -6.26 12.67
N GLY A 28 -6.96 -5.17 11.93
CA GLY A 28 -6.39 -5.15 10.58
C GLY A 28 -5.45 -3.96 10.41
N PHE A 29 -4.67 -4.00 9.34
CA PHE A 29 -3.90 -2.86 8.86
C PHE A 29 -4.60 -2.28 7.63
N ALA A 30 -4.87 -0.98 7.65
CA ALA A 30 -5.49 -0.29 6.52
C ALA A 30 -5.15 1.21 6.53
N SER A 31 -5.35 1.86 5.39
CA SER A 31 -5.31 3.32 5.32
C SER A 31 -6.50 3.92 6.07
N PRO A 32 -6.29 4.89 6.98
CA PRO A 32 -7.40 5.59 7.64
C PRO A 32 -8.38 6.24 6.65
N HIS A 33 -7.89 6.63 5.46
CA HIS A 33 -8.70 7.23 4.40
C HIS A 33 -9.62 6.21 3.71
N ALA A 34 -9.24 4.92 3.73
CA ALA A 34 -10.02 3.84 3.13
C ALA A 34 -11.12 3.30 4.07
N VAL A 35 -11.09 3.62 5.37
CA VAL A 35 -11.96 3.01 6.38
C VAL A 35 -12.73 4.08 7.16
N MET A 36 -13.97 4.31 6.81
CA MET A 36 -14.83 5.24 7.54
C MET A 36 -15.53 4.57 8.72
N GLY A 37 -15.61 5.27 9.85
CA GLY A 37 -16.36 4.83 11.03
C GLY A 37 -15.71 3.74 11.87
N MET A 38 -14.43 3.45 11.67
CA MET A 38 -13.66 2.51 12.49
C MET A 38 -12.64 3.24 13.36
N GLU A 39 -12.37 2.71 14.56
CA GLU A 39 -11.26 3.21 15.38
C GLU A 39 -9.93 2.89 14.69
N THR A 40 -9.16 3.92 14.40
CA THR A 40 -7.87 3.80 13.73
C THR A 40 -6.76 4.39 14.57
N THR A 41 -5.66 3.66 14.71
CA THR A 41 -4.43 4.13 15.34
C THR A 41 -3.33 4.17 14.28
N VAL A 42 -2.88 5.36 13.91
CA VAL A 42 -1.84 5.53 12.89
C VAL A 42 -0.53 4.89 13.37
N VAL A 43 0.07 4.09 12.51
CA VAL A 43 1.36 3.41 12.74
C VAL A 43 2.48 4.17 12.05
N LYS A 44 2.37 4.35 10.74
CA LYS A 44 3.41 4.97 9.92
C LYS A 44 2.84 5.53 8.61
N SER A 45 3.50 6.53 8.06
CA SER A 45 3.29 6.98 6.69
C SER A 45 4.54 6.71 5.84
N GLY A 46 4.33 6.48 4.55
CA GLY A 46 5.38 6.30 3.56
C GLY A 46 4.94 6.86 2.22
N GLU A 47 5.86 6.96 1.27
CA GLU A 47 5.59 7.47 -0.05
C GLU A 47 5.32 6.35 -1.05
N PHE A 48 4.58 6.68 -2.08
CA PHE A 48 4.55 5.89 -3.30
C PHE A 48 5.70 6.30 -4.21
N ARG A 49 6.17 5.34 -4.98
CA ARG A 49 7.19 5.51 -6.01
C ARG A 49 6.64 5.08 -7.37
N ALA A 50 7.04 5.79 -8.41
CA ALA A 50 6.89 5.30 -9.77
C ALA A 50 7.88 4.15 -9.99
N VAL A 51 7.38 3.01 -10.47
CA VAL A 51 8.18 1.80 -10.70
C VAL A 51 8.20 1.52 -12.21
N LEU A 52 9.40 1.52 -12.77
CA LEU A 52 9.65 1.40 -14.21
C LEU A 52 10.60 0.25 -14.51
N PRO A 53 10.56 -0.31 -15.72
CA PRO A 53 11.63 -1.15 -16.21
C PRO A 53 12.99 -0.42 -16.12
N LYS A 54 14.06 -1.15 -15.84
CA LYS A 54 15.39 -0.57 -15.65
C LYS A 54 15.88 0.23 -16.87
N ASP A 55 15.52 -0.22 -18.07
CA ASP A 55 15.90 0.41 -19.34
C ASP A 55 14.83 1.36 -19.90
N HIS A 56 13.84 1.76 -19.07
CA HIS A 56 12.78 2.67 -19.49
C HIS A 56 13.35 4.06 -19.81
N PRO A 57 12.87 4.77 -20.87
CA PRO A 57 13.35 6.12 -21.21
C PRO A 57 13.30 7.13 -20.06
N LEU A 58 12.32 6.97 -19.16
CA LEU A 58 12.16 7.83 -17.99
C LEU A 58 12.99 7.39 -16.77
N ALA A 59 13.65 6.23 -16.79
CA ALA A 59 14.38 5.68 -15.64
C ALA A 59 15.56 6.55 -15.17
N GLY A 60 16.10 7.40 -16.07
CA GLY A 60 17.19 8.33 -15.75
C GLY A 60 16.74 9.67 -15.16
N ARG A 61 15.43 9.87 -14.91
CA ARG A 61 14.87 11.11 -14.34
C ARG A 61 15.10 11.16 -12.83
N GLY A 62 15.09 12.36 -12.24
CA GLY A 62 15.15 12.53 -10.78
C GLY A 62 13.83 12.27 -10.09
N SER A 63 12.72 12.58 -10.75
CA SER A 63 11.34 12.38 -10.32
C SER A 63 10.42 12.31 -11.53
N LEU A 64 9.17 11.87 -11.33
CA LEU A 64 8.14 11.85 -12.36
C LEU A 64 6.87 12.54 -11.86
N THR A 65 6.16 13.16 -12.77
CA THR A 65 4.82 13.72 -12.53
C THR A 65 3.73 12.70 -12.85
N LEU A 66 2.52 12.91 -12.31
CA LEU A 66 1.35 12.11 -12.68
C LEU A 66 1.03 12.21 -14.17
N GLY A 67 1.28 13.38 -14.80
CA GLY A 67 1.08 13.55 -16.24
C GLY A 67 1.97 12.65 -17.07
N GLU A 68 3.26 12.54 -16.74
CA GLU A 68 4.21 11.65 -17.41
C GLU A 68 3.81 10.17 -17.22
N LEU A 69 3.40 9.79 -16.00
CA LEU A 69 2.95 8.43 -15.71
C LEU A 69 1.64 8.05 -16.41
N ALA A 70 0.76 9.02 -16.67
CA ALA A 70 -0.50 8.79 -17.36
C ALA A 70 -0.33 8.42 -18.84
N GLU A 71 0.76 8.85 -19.47
CA GLU A 71 1.08 8.53 -20.86
C GLU A 71 1.59 7.08 -21.02
N GLU A 72 2.04 6.46 -19.92
CA GLU A 72 2.60 5.12 -19.92
C GLU A 72 1.51 4.04 -19.66
N PRO A 73 1.70 2.81 -20.14
CA PRO A 73 0.83 1.69 -19.77
C PRO A 73 0.92 1.40 -18.27
N LEU A 74 -0.13 1.76 -17.51
CA LEU A 74 -0.13 1.61 -16.05
C LEU A 74 -0.62 0.22 -15.63
N LEU A 75 0.19 -0.47 -14.83
CA LEU A 75 -0.17 -1.68 -14.10
C LEU A 75 -0.64 -1.26 -12.70
N LEU A 76 -1.96 -1.23 -12.49
CA LEU A 76 -2.55 -0.73 -11.26
C LEU A 76 -2.69 -1.84 -10.23
N LEU A 77 -2.19 -1.59 -9.01
CA LEU A 77 -2.50 -2.43 -7.87
C LEU A 77 -3.96 -2.23 -7.47
N GLU A 78 -4.74 -3.31 -7.50
CA GLU A 78 -6.14 -3.31 -7.12
C GLU A 78 -6.26 -3.61 -5.62
N GLU A 79 -6.64 -2.60 -4.85
CA GLU A 79 -6.71 -2.66 -3.39
C GLU A 79 -8.16 -2.52 -2.86
N GLY A 80 -9.14 -2.82 -3.69
CA GLY A 80 -10.56 -2.71 -3.35
C GLY A 80 -11.14 -1.33 -3.61
N MET A 81 -11.92 -0.81 -2.68
CA MET A 81 -12.72 0.42 -2.88
C MET A 81 -11.92 1.73 -2.84
N TYR A 82 -10.65 1.69 -2.48
CA TYR A 82 -9.81 2.88 -2.33
C TYR A 82 -8.41 2.66 -2.90
N SER A 83 -7.87 3.68 -3.56
CA SER A 83 -6.51 3.67 -4.09
C SER A 83 -5.95 5.08 -4.04
N GLU A 84 -4.92 5.31 -3.23
CA GLU A 84 -4.27 6.61 -3.13
C GLU A 84 -3.71 7.10 -4.48
N PRO A 85 -3.09 6.26 -5.34
CA PRO A 85 -2.67 6.69 -6.67
C PRO A 85 -3.84 7.15 -7.55
N MET A 86 -4.97 6.44 -7.54
CA MET A 86 -6.13 6.84 -8.34
C MET A 86 -6.79 8.12 -7.83
N GLU A 87 -6.82 8.31 -6.51
CA GLU A 87 -7.27 9.57 -5.92
C GLU A 87 -6.37 10.75 -6.33
N ALA A 88 -5.05 10.53 -6.37
CA ALA A 88 -4.10 11.55 -6.81
C ALA A 88 -4.30 11.92 -8.29
N PHE A 89 -4.50 10.95 -9.18
CA PHE A 89 -4.84 11.19 -10.57
C PHE A 89 -6.16 11.96 -10.73
N HIS A 90 -7.19 11.55 -10.00
CA HIS A 90 -8.49 12.19 -10.00
C HIS A 90 -8.41 13.64 -9.52
N ALA A 91 -7.71 13.90 -8.41
CA ALA A 91 -7.51 15.25 -7.88
C ALA A 91 -6.73 16.17 -8.84
N ALA A 92 -5.82 15.60 -9.63
CA ALA A 92 -5.08 16.32 -10.67
C ALA A 92 -5.88 16.52 -11.97
N GLY A 93 -7.07 15.93 -12.11
CA GLY A 93 -7.87 15.95 -13.34
C GLY A 93 -7.24 15.14 -14.48
N ILE A 94 -6.40 14.16 -14.16
CA ILE A 94 -5.65 13.31 -15.10
C ILE A 94 -6.28 11.92 -15.14
N THR A 95 -6.44 11.37 -16.33
CA THR A 95 -6.91 9.98 -16.52
C THR A 95 -5.72 9.10 -16.91
N PRO A 96 -5.28 8.16 -16.05
CA PRO A 96 -4.16 7.29 -16.36
C PRO A 96 -4.55 6.21 -17.40
N ASN A 97 -3.59 5.77 -18.19
CA ASN A 97 -3.72 4.66 -19.13
C ASN A 97 -3.63 3.31 -18.41
N VAL A 98 -4.66 2.93 -17.64
CA VAL A 98 -4.67 1.65 -16.90
C VAL A 98 -4.78 0.49 -17.88
N ARG A 99 -3.69 -0.25 -18.07
CA ARG A 99 -3.62 -1.40 -18.95
C ARG A 99 -4.04 -2.70 -18.27
N LEU A 100 -3.61 -2.91 -17.03
CA LEU A 100 -3.93 -4.09 -16.22
C LEU A 100 -4.27 -3.68 -14.78
N ARG A 101 -5.15 -4.47 -14.13
CA ARG A 101 -5.42 -4.42 -12.70
C ARG A 101 -4.97 -5.73 -12.08
N VAL A 102 -4.15 -5.66 -11.05
CA VAL A 102 -3.48 -6.80 -10.43
C VAL A 102 -3.60 -6.69 -8.91
N HIS A 103 -3.89 -7.79 -8.23
CA HIS A 103 -4.10 -7.82 -6.77
C HIS A 103 -2.83 -8.16 -5.96
N ASP A 104 -1.68 -8.27 -6.61
CA ASP A 104 -0.44 -8.69 -5.96
C ASP A 104 0.74 -7.82 -6.40
N ASP A 105 1.43 -7.22 -5.44
CA ASP A 105 2.56 -6.33 -5.66
C ASP A 105 3.73 -7.02 -6.39
N TYR A 106 4.03 -8.26 -6.01
CA TYR A 106 5.16 -9.00 -6.58
C TYR A 106 4.89 -9.42 -8.02
N SER A 107 3.65 -9.74 -8.35
CA SER A 107 3.23 -9.95 -9.74
C SER A 107 3.40 -8.68 -10.57
N ILE A 108 3.05 -7.52 -10.02
CA ILE A 108 3.30 -6.23 -10.69
C ILE A 108 4.80 -6.01 -10.90
N LEU A 109 5.63 -6.22 -9.89
CA LEU A 109 7.08 -6.05 -10.01
C LEU A 109 7.67 -6.93 -11.11
N SER A 110 7.24 -8.19 -11.18
CA SER A 110 7.65 -9.11 -12.25
C SER A 110 7.21 -8.63 -13.64
N MET A 111 5.99 -8.10 -13.77
CA MET A 111 5.47 -7.57 -15.02
C MET A 111 6.20 -6.29 -15.45
N VAL A 112 6.51 -5.40 -14.50
CA VAL A 112 7.31 -4.18 -14.78
C VAL A 112 8.71 -4.56 -15.25
N GLU A 113 9.38 -5.49 -14.56
CA GLU A 113 10.70 -5.99 -14.94
C GLU A 113 10.72 -6.52 -16.37
N GLN A 114 9.66 -7.16 -16.84
CA GLN A 114 9.50 -7.68 -18.20
C GLN A 114 9.02 -6.61 -19.21
N GLY A 115 8.91 -5.35 -18.82
CA GLY A 115 8.56 -4.24 -19.71
C GLY A 115 7.09 -4.19 -20.14
N LEU A 116 6.17 -4.80 -19.37
CA LEU A 116 4.74 -4.75 -19.69
C LEU A 116 4.10 -3.39 -19.44
N GLY A 117 4.74 -2.54 -18.66
CA GLY A 117 4.29 -1.20 -18.32
C GLY A 117 5.02 -0.64 -17.10
N VAL A 118 4.48 0.42 -16.53
CA VAL A 118 4.95 1.05 -15.31
C VAL A 118 3.94 0.86 -14.18
N SER A 119 4.34 1.08 -12.94
CA SER A 119 3.41 1.01 -11.80
C SER A 119 3.68 2.11 -10.78
N ILE A 120 2.79 2.20 -9.79
CA ILE A 120 2.94 3.06 -8.62
C ILE A 120 2.78 2.18 -7.38
N LEU A 121 3.87 1.94 -6.67
CA LEU A 121 3.92 1.07 -5.49
C LEU A 121 4.54 1.80 -4.30
N THR A 122 4.22 1.35 -3.08
CA THR A 122 4.80 1.93 -1.86
C THR A 122 6.28 1.57 -1.70
N GLU A 123 7.06 2.45 -1.09
CA GLU A 123 8.47 2.18 -0.76
C GLU A 123 8.66 0.88 0.03
N LEU A 124 7.69 0.53 0.87
CA LEU A 124 7.76 -0.68 1.69
C LEU A 124 7.85 -1.95 0.84
N VAL A 125 7.10 -2.03 -0.26
CA VAL A 125 7.14 -3.16 -1.20
C VAL A 125 8.49 -3.23 -1.92
N LEU A 126 9.07 -2.07 -2.19
CA LEU A 126 10.35 -1.95 -2.92
C LEU A 126 11.57 -2.21 -2.03
N HIS A 127 11.38 -2.22 -0.71
CA HIS A 127 12.48 -2.46 0.21
C HIS A 127 12.99 -3.91 0.09
N LYS A 128 14.28 -4.05 -0.20
CA LYS A 128 14.95 -5.36 -0.40
C LYS A 128 14.36 -6.20 -1.54
N THR A 129 13.73 -5.59 -2.54
CA THR A 129 13.32 -6.33 -3.72
C THR A 129 14.53 -6.81 -4.52
N SER A 130 14.40 -7.98 -5.14
CA SER A 130 15.39 -8.52 -6.07
C SER A 130 15.05 -8.26 -7.54
N TYR A 131 13.91 -7.62 -7.81
CA TYR A 131 13.50 -7.30 -9.18
C TYR A 131 14.33 -6.18 -9.78
N GLU A 132 14.66 -6.32 -11.06
CA GLU A 132 15.42 -5.35 -11.85
C GLU A 132 14.54 -4.20 -12.34
N VAL A 133 14.10 -3.36 -11.39
CA VAL A 133 13.25 -2.20 -11.65
C VAL A 133 13.90 -0.91 -11.15
N THR A 134 13.48 0.22 -11.69
CA THR A 134 13.86 1.56 -11.22
C THR A 134 12.67 2.17 -10.47
N ALA A 135 12.92 2.68 -9.27
CA ALA A 135 11.92 3.36 -8.46
C ALA A 135 12.27 4.85 -8.35
N LEU A 136 11.36 5.73 -8.78
CA LEU A 136 11.54 7.18 -8.79
C LEU A 136 10.51 7.89 -7.91
N PRO A 137 10.86 9.02 -7.28
CA PRO A 137 9.91 9.90 -6.63
C PRO A 137 8.80 10.36 -7.58
N ILE A 138 7.61 10.58 -7.04
CA ILE A 138 6.48 11.18 -7.77
C ILE A 138 6.28 12.60 -7.24
N GLU A 139 6.07 13.56 -8.12
CA GLU A 139 5.82 14.96 -7.77
C GLU A 139 4.48 15.44 -8.33
N PRO A 140 3.57 15.93 -7.43
CA PRO A 140 3.68 15.94 -5.98
C PRO A 140 3.65 14.53 -5.36
N ALA A 141 4.28 14.36 -4.19
CA ALA A 141 4.36 13.06 -3.51
C ALA A 141 2.98 12.51 -3.16
N ILE A 142 2.77 11.22 -3.41
CA ILE A 142 1.59 10.48 -2.97
C ILE A 142 1.95 9.78 -1.67
N ILE A 143 1.15 10.01 -0.62
CA ILE A 143 1.42 9.48 0.72
C ILE A 143 0.42 8.39 1.07
N ARG A 144 0.93 7.25 1.52
CA ARG A 144 0.13 6.22 2.20
C ARG A 144 0.34 6.34 3.70
N THR A 145 -0.74 6.45 4.43
CA THR A 145 -0.74 6.32 5.88
C THR A 145 -1.33 4.96 6.24
N MET A 146 -0.58 4.16 7.00
CA MET A 146 -1.05 2.88 7.52
C MET A 146 -1.42 3.01 8.98
N GLY A 147 -2.57 2.49 9.33
CA GLY A 147 -3.08 2.42 10.69
C GLY A 147 -3.56 1.03 11.06
N ILE A 148 -3.64 0.79 12.35
CA ILE A 148 -4.34 -0.38 12.90
C ILE A 148 -5.80 0.00 13.04
N ILE A 149 -6.68 -0.78 12.44
CA ILE A 149 -8.13 -0.64 12.57
C ILE A 149 -8.68 -1.69 13.51
N THR A 150 -9.60 -1.27 14.37
CA THR A 150 -10.28 -2.14 15.34
C THR A 150 -11.76 -1.84 15.37
N LYS A 151 -12.57 -2.83 15.71
CA LYS A 151 -14.00 -2.62 15.98
C LYS A 151 -14.19 -1.84 17.28
N ASN A 152 -13.45 -2.22 18.31
CA ASN A 152 -13.42 -1.56 19.62
C ASN A 152 -12.15 -2.02 20.35
N LYS A 153 -11.21 -1.08 20.58
CA LYS A 153 -9.93 -1.37 21.24
C LYS A 153 -10.06 -1.91 22.67
N HIS A 154 -11.15 -1.58 23.36
CA HIS A 154 -11.36 -2.00 24.76
C HIS A 154 -11.80 -3.46 24.86
N THR A 155 -12.38 -4.03 23.80
CA THR A 155 -12.86 -5.43 23.78
C THR A 155 -11.86 -6.40 23.13
N LEU A 156 -10.71 -5.91 22.69
CA LEU A 156 -9.67 -6.75 22.11
C LEU A 156 -9.14 -7.78 23.13
N PRO A 157 -8.85 -9.02 22.70
CA PRO A 157 -8.14 -10.01 23.52
C PRO A 157 -6.80 -9.45 24.04
N LEU A 158 -6.38 -9.92 25.22
CA LEU A 158 -5.13 -9.46 25.83
C LEU A 158 -3.93 -9.61 24.89
N ALA A 159 -3.81 -10.74 24.20
CA ALA A 159 -2.73 -10.98 23.22
C ALA A 159 -2.69 -9.95 22.10
N SER A 160 -3.86 -9.56 21.57
CA SER A 160 -3.96 -8.53 20.52
C SER A 160 -3.57 -7.15 21.04
N ARG A 161 -3.99 -6.79 22.26
CA ARG A 161 -3.60 -5.52 22.90
C ARG A 161 -2.09 -5.44 23.12
N GLU A 162 -1.48 -6.52 23.62
CA GLU A 162 -0.02 -6.59 23.83
C GLU A 162 0.75 -6.53 22.51
N PHE A 163 0.27 -7.19 21.46
CA PHE A 163 0.86 -7.10 20.14
C PHE A 163 0.82 -5.65 19.61
N ILE A 164 -0.35 -5.00 19.68
CA ILE A 164 -0.51 -3.61 19.21
C ILE A 164 0.39 -2.67 20.04
N ARG A 165 0.44 -2.83 21.35
CA ARG A 165 1.32 -2.04 22.22
C ARG A 165 2.78 -2.19 21.81
N TYR A 166 3.25 -3.43 21.66
CA TYR A 166 4.62 -3.70 21.23
C TYR A 166 4.94 -3.12 19.86
N LEU A 167 4.03 -3.26 18.90
CA LEU A 167 4.18 -2.69 17.55
C LEU A 167 4.32 -1.16 17.62
N MET A 168 3.48 -0.50 18.41
CA MET A 168 3.53 0.96 18.57
C MET A 168 4.81 1.45 19.24
N GLU A 169 5.37 0.67 20.16
CA GLU A 169 6.67 0.96 20.79
C GLU A 169 7.84 0.79 19.80
N GLN A 170 7.71 -0.11 18.84
CA GLN A 170 8.74 -0.37 17.82
C GLN A 170 8.53 0.39 16.51
N ARG A 171 7.48 1.19 16.38
CA ARG A 171 7.06 1.79 15.08
C ARG A 171 8.16 2.61 14.40
N GLU A 172 9.03 3.28 15.16
CA GLU A 172 10.13 4.07 14.61
C GLU A 172 11.24 3.20 13.97
N ARG A 173 11.23 1.89 14.25
CA ARG A 173 12.15 0.91 13.67
C ARG A 173 11.53 0.18 12.47
N LEU A 174 10.25 0.38 12.22
CA LEU A 174 9.59 -0.12 11.02
C LEU A 174 10.11 0.67 9.81
N LEU A 175 10.32 -0.03 8.71
CA LEU A 175 10.85 0.54 7.45
C LEU A 175 9.94 1.59 6.86
#